data_fb7adf81b30bc9c9db9050587c5cccc3
#
_entry.id   fb7adf81b30bc9c9db9050587c5cccc3
#
_cell.length_a   1.000
_cell.length_b   1.000
_cell.length_c   1.000
_cell.angle_alpha   90.00
_cell.angle_beta   90.00
_cell.angle_gamma   90.00
#
_symmetry.space_group_name_H-M   'P 1'
#
loop_
_entity.id
_entity.type
_entity.pdbx_description
1 polymer ?
#
loop_
_entity_poly.entity_id
_entity_poly.type
_entity_poly.pdbx_seq_one_letter_code
_entity_poly.pdbx_strand_id
1 'polypeptide(L)'
;MEKTLVGAIRWDAWVWDRNPVGLTFCKNLSELKYHYRLPFFAEMLDDINVKIDGVKQEIYDQELQYAHAAGIDYFAVCWYPDGSNLEHQRKLYFSSQYKHLVKW
;
A
#
# COMPACT_ATOMS: atom_id res chain seq x y z
N MET A 1 4.04 -32.81 2.11
CA MET A 1 3.35 -32.15 0.99
C MET A 1 3.79 -30.69 0.94
N GLU A 2 4.24 -30.24 -0.24
CA GLU A 2 4.66 -28.86 -0.40
C GLU A 2 3.45 -27.94 -0.37
N LYS A 3 3.59 -26.81 0.32
CA LYS A 3 2.57 -25.77 0.36
C LYS A 3 2.61 -24.96 -0.93
N THR A 4 1.46 -24.70 -1.53
CA THR A 4 1.34 -23.73 -2.62
C THR A 4 1.56 -22.34 -2.07
N LEU A 5 2.49 -21.59 -2.66
CA LEU A 5 2.73 -20.20 -2.29
C LEU A 5 1.70 -19.29 -2.97
N VAL A 6 1.18 -18.35 -2.21
CA VAL A 6 0.24 -17.36 -2.69
C VAL A 6 0.91 -16.00 -2.68
N GLY A 7 1.02 -15.37 -3.84
CA GLY A 7 1.62 -14.05 -3.99
C GLY A 7 0.62 -13.02 -4.49
N ALA A 8 0.92 -11.76 -4.22
CA ALA A 8 0.17 -10.64 -4.72
C ALA A 8 1.10 -9.63 -5.40
N ILE A 9 0.68 -9.16 -6.58
CA ILE A 9 1.39 -8.07 -7.24
C ILE A 9 1.08 -6.77 -6.48
N ARG A 10 2.12 -6.02 -6.16
CA ARG A 10 1.98 -4.79 -5.38
C ARG A 10 2.61 -3.61 -6.09
N TRP A 11 1.82 -2.54 -6.25
CA TRP A 11 2.27 -1.24 -6.74
C TRP A 11 1.74 -0.16 -5.81
N ASP A 12 2.64 0.52 -5.11
CA ASP A 12 2.29 1.50 -4.08
C ASP A 12 2.20 2.91 -4.67
N ALA A 13 1.01 3.27 -5.10
CA ALA A 13 0.70 4.60 -5.62
C ALA A 13 -0.07 5.48 -4.62
N TRP A 14 -0.24 5.04 -3.38
CA TRP A 14 -0.89 5.80 -2.32
C TRP A 14 0.09 6.80 -1.69
N VAL A 15 0.50 7.76 -2.49
CA VAL A 15 1.56 8.71 -2.12
C VAL A 15 1.04 10.13 -1.90
N TRP A 16 -0.28 10.31 -1.93
CA TRP A 16 -0.95 11.60 -1.77
C TRP A 16 -0.39 12.62 -2.79
N ASP A 17 0.12 13.76 -2.29
CA ASP A 17 0.63 14.85 -3.14
C ASP A 17 2.11 14.73 -3.50
N ARG A 18 2.81 13.67 -3.09
CA ARG A 18 4.23 13.44 -3.42
C ARG A 18 4.46 13.13 -4.88
N ASN A 19 3.42 12.66 -5.57
CA ASN A 19 3.44 12.33 -7.00
C ASN A 19 2.04 12.55 -7.57
N PRO A 20 1.90 13.09 -8.80
CA PRO A 20 0.58 13.30 -9.43
C PRO A 20 -0.31 12.05 -9.47
N VAL A 21 0.29 10.85 -9.55
CA VAL A 21 -0.47 9.60 -9.55
C VAL A 21 -1.26 9.43 -8.25
N GLY A 22 -0.70 9.82 -7.12
CA GLY A 22 -1.38 9.74 -5.82
C GLY A 22 -2.62 10.62 -5.78
N LEU A 23 -2.52 11.85 -6.28
CA LEU A 23 -3.67 12.75 -6.36
C LEU A 23 -4.75 12.24 -7.31
N THR A 24 -4.35 11.65 -8.44
CA THR A 24 -5.27 11.07 -9.41
C THR A 24 -6.10 9.94 -8.78
N PHE A 25 -5.46 9.03 -8.04
CA PHE A 25 -6.17 7.94 -7.38
C PHE A 25 -7.07 8.42 -6.25
N CYS A 26 -6.63 9.41 -5.48
CA CYS A 26 -7.47 10.02 -4.45
C CYS A 26 -8.73 10.63 -5.06
N LYS A 27 -8.59 11.36 -6.17
CA LYS A 27 -9.71 11.95 -6.88
C LYS A 27 -10.68 10.88 -7.41
N ASN A 28 -10.14 9.83 -8.03
CA ASN A 28 -10.96 8.75 -8.59
C ASN A 28 -11.77 8.02 -7.51
N LEU A 29 -11.19 7.79 -6.34
CA LEU A 29 -11.86 7.11 -5.22
C LEU A 29 -12.71 8.03 -4.36
N SER A 30 -12.70 9.33 -4.62
CA SER A 30 -13.54 10.29 -3.88
C SER A 30 -15.01 10.19 -4.24
N GLU A 31 -15.37 9.65 -5.39
CA GLU A 31 -16.78 9.44 -5.72
C GLU A 31 -17.44 8.49 -4.71
N LEU A 32 -18.62 8.86 -4.20
CA LEU A 32 -19.32 8.10 -3.16
C LEU A 32 -19.48 6.61 -3.49
N LYS A 33 -19.76 6.30 -4.75
CA LYS A 33 -19.97 4.92 -5.20
C LYS A 33 -18.71 4.04 -5.05
N TYR A 34 -17.52 4.64 -4.88
CA TYR A 34 -16.26 3.92 -4.72
C TYR A 34 -15.73 3.92 -3.28
N HIS A 35 -16.43 4.55 -2.33
CA HIS A 35 -15.94 4.62 -0.94
C HIS A 35 -15.75 3.25 -0.30
N TYR A 36 -16.48 2.22 -0.73
CA TYR A 36 -16.28 0.85 -0.23
C TYR A 36 -14.93 0.25 -0.63
N ARG A 37 -14.21 0.86 -1.57
CA ARG A 37 -12.89 0.42 -2.04
C ARG A 37 -11.74 1.15 -1.33
N LEU A 38 -12.04 2.09 -0.45
CA LEU A 38 -11.00 2.86 0.22
C LEU A 38 -10.15 1.94 1.10
N PRO A 39 -8.81 2.11 1.08
CA PRO A 39 -7.94 1.36 2.00
C PRO A 39 -8.22 1.78 3.45
N PHE A 40 -7.83 0.93 4.40
CA PHE A 40 -8.13 1.17 5.82
C PHE A 40 -7.49 2.46 6.36
N PHE A 41 -6.45 2.95 5.72
CA PHE A 41 -5.73 4.16 6.14
C PHE A 41 -6.17 5.43 5.40
N ALA A 42 -7.23 5.36 4.59
CA ALA A 42 -7.79 6.53 3.93
C ALA A 42 -8.37 7.50 4.95
N GLU A 43 -8.14 8.79 4.73
CA GLU A 43 -8.68 9.87 5.56
C GLU A 43 -9.74 10.63 4.77
N MET A 44 -10.90 10.89 5.40
CA MET A 44 -11.94 11.72 4.80
C MET A 44 -11.60 13.18 5.03
N LEU A 45 -11.46 13.95 3.96
CA LEU A 45 -11.24 15.40 4.04
C LEU A 45 -12.57 16.14 4.25
N ASP A 46 -13.62 15.60 3.68
CA ASP A 46 -15.03 16.03 3.82
C ASP A 46 -15.92 14.82 3.54
N ASP A 47 -17.21 15.04 3.25
CA ASP A 47 -18.16 13.94 3.02
C ASP A 47 -17.86 13.14 1.74
N ILE A 48 -17.04 13.68 0.83
CA ILE A 48 -16.76 13.09 -0.49
C ILE A 48 -15.26 12.88 -0.69
N ASN A 49 -14.46 13.93 -0.49
CA ASN A 49 -13.06 13.94 -0.84
C ASN A 49 -12.20 13.15 0.16
N VAL A 50 -11.22 12.39 -0.37
CA VAL A 50 -10.37 11.53 0.43
C VAL A 50 -8.89 11.87 0.23
N LYS A 51 -8.12 11.65 1.29
CA LYS A 51 -6.66 11.68 1.27
C LYS A 51 -6.16 10.26 1.56
N ILE A 52 -5.33 9.73 0.65
CA ILE A 52 -4.75 8.40 0.82
C ILE A 52 -3.24 8.54 0.80
N ASP A 53 -2.63 8.38 1.96
CA ASP A 53 -1.18 8.48 2.14
C ASP A 53 -0.67 7.24 2.87
N GLY A 54 -0.10 6.30 2.12
CA GLY A 54 0.45 5.06 2.64
C GLY A 54 1.95 5.14 2.96
N VAL A 55 2.57 6.32 2.83
CA VAL A 55 4.01 6.50 3.08
C VAL A 55 4.27 6.69 4.58
N LYS A 56 3.88 5.69 5.37
CA LYS A 56 4.07 5.68 6.82
C LYS A 56 4.44 4.28 7.27
N GLN A 57 5.42 4.16 8.15
CA GLN A 57 5.91 2.86 8.63
C GLN A 57 4.81 2.05 9.31
N GLU A 58 4.01 2.69 10.17
CA GLU A 58 2.94 2.01 10.89
C GLU A 58 1.85 1.45 9.96
N ILE A 59 1.59 2.11 8.84
CA ILE A 59 0.64 1.62 7.83
C ILE A 59 1.21 0.40 7.12
N TYR A 60 2.47 0.47 6.69
CA TYR A 60 3.12 -0.64 6.00
C TYR A 60 3.23 -1.86 6.91
N ASP A 61 3.58 -1.66 8.17
CA ASP A 61 3.63 -2.72 9.17
C ASP A 61 2.27 -3.40 9.34
N GLN A 62 1.20 -2.62 9.39
CA GLN A 62 -0.16 -3.17 9.51
C GLN A 62 -0.57 -3.93 8.25
N GLU A 63 -0.19 -3.46 7.07
CA GLU A 63 -0.46 -4.17 5.81
C GLU A 63 0.24 -5.53 5.77
N LEU A 64 1.48 -5.61 6.25
CA LEU A 64 2.18 -6.90 6.33
C LEU A 64 1.46 -7.88 7.25
N GLN A 65 0.97 -7.41 8.38
CA GLN A 65 0.22 -8.24 9.31
C GLN A 65 -1.11 -8.72 8.69
N TYR A 66 -1.84 -7.83 8.02
CA TYR A 66 -3.09 -8.19 7.33
C TYR A 66 -2.83 -9.17 6.18
N ALA A 67 -1.80 -8.94 5.37
CA ALA A 67 -1.45 -9.83 4.27
C ALA A 67 -1.11 -11.23 4.77
N HIS A 68 -0.31 -11.32 5.84
CA HIS A 68 0.03 -12.58 6.47
C HIS A 68 -1.22 -13.32 6.98
N ALA A 69 -2.10 -12.61 7.69
CA ALA A 69 -3.35 -13.17 8.19
C ALA A 69 -4.27 -13.65 7.06
N ALA A 70 -4.23 -13.01 5.91
CA ALA A 70 -4.99 -13.39 4.72
C ALA A 70 -4.37 -14.56 3.93
N GLY A 71 -3.19 -15.06 4.33
CA GLY A 71 -2.52 -16.17 3.66
C GLY A 71 -1.63 -15.76 2.50
N ILE A 72 -1.25 -14.51 2.39
CA ILE A 72 -0.31 -14.04 1.36
C ILE A 72 1.11 -14.34 1.82
N ASP A 73 1.86 -15.08 1.00
CA ASP A 73 3.21 -15.51 1.32
C ASP A 73 4.28 -14.53 0.82
N TYR A 74 4.01 -13.84 -0.30
CA TYR A 74 4.97 -12.89 -0.86
C TYR A 74 4.29 -11.78 -1.67
N PHE A 75 4.99 -10.66 -1.81
CA PHE A 75 4.63 -9.58 -2.73
C PHE A 75 5.56 -9.59 -3.95
N ALA A 76 4.99 -9.50 -5.14
CA ALA A 76 5.71 -9.18 -6.37
C ALA A 76 5.63 -7.67 -6.56
N VAL A 77 6.72 -6.96 -6.27
CA VAL A 77 6.71 -5.51 -6.11
C VAL A 77 7.22 -4.82 -7.36
N CYS A 78 6.54 -3.75 -7.79
CA CYS A 78 7.06 -2.85 -8.80
C CYS A 78 8.22 -2.05 -8.21
N TRP A 79 9.42 -2.28 -8.74
CA TRP A 79 10.66 -1.68 -8.22
C TRP A 79 10.89 -0.30 -8.82
N TYR A 80 11.37 0.63 -7.99
CA TYR A 80 11.78 1.98 -8.41
C TYR A 80 13.18 2.29 -7.87
N PRO A 81 14.01 3.00 -8.67
CA PRO A 81 15.37 3.33 -8.26
C PRO A 81 15.40 4.37 -7.13
N ASP A 82 16.55 4.48 -6.49
CA ASP A 82 16.79 5.52 -5.48
C ASP A 82 16.54 6.91 -6.07
N GLY A 83 15.88 7.76 -5.28
CA GLY A 83 15.51 9.11 -5.68
C GLY A 83 14.15 9.22 -6.37
N SER A 84 13.50 8.10 -6.70
CA SER A 84 12.13 8.11 -7.23
C SER A 84 11.13 8.48 -6.14
N ASN A 85 10.07 9.21 -6.50
CA ASN A 85 8.95 9.50 -5.60
C ASN A 85 8.16 8.25 -5.19
N LEU A 86 8.42 7.11 -5.84
CA LEU A 86 7.73 5.85 -5.59
C LEU A 86 8.65 4.79 -5.00
N GLU A 87 9.81 5.17 -4.49
CA GLU A 87 10.76 4.24 -3.85
C GLU A 87 10.38 3.86 -2.42
N HIS A 88 9.44 4.56 -1.82
CA HIS A 88 9.11 4.46 -0.40
C HIS A 88 8.77 3.04 0.06
N GLN A 89 8.08 2.25 -0.77
CA GLN A 89 7.66 0.90 -0.37
C GLN A 89 8.84 0.00 -0.04
N ARG A 90 9.94 0.11 -0.80
CA ARG A 90 11.15 -0.66 -0.55
C ARG A 90 11.76 -0.31 0.81
N LYS A 91 11.87 0.99 1.09
CA LYS A 91 12.42 1.47 2.35
C LYS A 91 11.55 1.07 3.53
N LEU A 92 10.24 1.19 3.40
CA LEU A 92 9.29 0.82 4.46
C LEU A 92 9.32 -0.69 4.73
N TYR A 93 9.41 -1.52 3.69
CA TYR A 93 9.51 -2.96 3.85
C TYR A 93 10.77 -3.35 4.62
N PHE A 94 11.94 -2.91 4.17
CA PHE A 94 13.21 -3.28 4.80
C PHE A 94 13.38 -2.71 6.21
N SER A 95 12.67 -1.63 6.55
CA SER A 95 12.66 -1.05 7.88
C SER A 95 11.61 -1.69 8.80
N SER A 96 10.72 -2.52 8.27
CA SER A 96 9.64 -3.11 9.06
C SER A 96 10.12 -4.22 9.98
N GLN A 97 9.67 -4.22 11.23
CA GLN A 97 9.85 -5.34 12.15
C GLN A 97 9.00 -6.56 11.77
N TYR A 98 8.06 -6.41 10.84
CA TYR A 98 7.15 -7.47 10.37
C TYR A 98 7.52 -8.02 8.99
N LYS A 99 8.66 -7.62 8.42
CA LYS A 99 9.05 -8.05 7.06
C LYS A 99 9.19 -9.57 6.91
N HIS A 100 9.44 -10.27 8.00
CA HIS A 100 9.53 -11.74 7.98
C HIS A 100 8.20 -12.43 7.72
N LEU A 101 7.08 -11.73 7.85
CA LEU A 101 5.74 -12.31 7.66
C LEU A 101 5.39 -12.48 6.18
N VAL A 102 5.88 -11.60 5.32
CA VAL A 102 5.60 -11.62 3.88
C VAL A 102 6.91 -11.37 3.14
N LYS A 103 7.28 -12.26 2.24
CA LYS A 103 8.52 -12.12 1.46
C LYS A 103 8.35 -11.12 0.33
N TRP A 104 9.46 -10.62 -0.14
CA TRP A 104 9.53 -9.78 -1.32
C TRP A 104 10.05 -10.55 -2.52
#